data_127d9e2c81fc5063b16beaf61602aab4
#
_entry.id   127d9e2c81fc5063b16beaf61602aab4
#
_cell.length_a   1.000
_cell.length_b   1.000
_cell.length_c   1.000
_cell.angle_alpha   90.00
_cell.angle_beta   90.00
_cell.angle_gamma   90.00
#
_symmetry.space_group_name_H-M   'P 1'
#
loop_
_entity.id
_entity.type
_entity.pdbx_description
1 polymer ?
#
loop_
_entity_poly.entity_id
_entity_poly.type
_entity_poly.pdbx_seq_one_letter_code
_entity_poly.pdbx_strand_id
1 'polypeptide(L)'
;MKKIVIFFAVFIITFLPAKADIVKVSADDAVHLALENNLELQAKRKEIDILKQEVKMSNALKNPQLQSSILVGNIGRSNASQAGVALPIEIAKRGVRKKAAIANLSLMEDKIRQEELNLKLEVMSAYFDVVYMKSVVSILQQREQLYRKMRQVAEAKPKTSPNYEVEKLQSDIKHKKQLISLNKAKANLIYAQFHFNKVLNLKDTSTMYDTRESSLFQEHISLLDIQLPEYSTIEEVAMKYSYSIKIAYDNIDKSERDLSVAKHKPIPDLTVQGGYAFSGDGQYNGAYVGGYFDLPVLYSYRPEIKRAQIILDRAKIDEVSFENKLKFALKEDYNNFKYAKENMGYYKAILKESDNILKMSEQRYANGKTSLLNLFIIENSHQEILNEYISDMQVYYDAYLDLMHNMGHDILLDEKSLDDL
;
A
#
# COMPACT_ATOMS: atom_id res chain seq x y z
N MET A 1 -70.59 -22.30 14.99
CA MET A 1 -69.75 -21.13 14.55
C MET A 1 -68.61 -21.01 15.54
N LYS A 2 -67.43 -21.55 15.19
CA LYS A 2 -66.21 -21.47 16.02
C LYS A 2 -65.43 -20.23 15.57
N LYS A 3 -65.22 -19.24 16.43
CA LYS A 3 -64.40 -18.07 16.22
C LYS A 3 -62.92 -18.45 16.42
N ILE A 4 -62.15 -18.40 15.34
CA ILE A 4 -60.66 -18.53 15.39
C ILE A 4 -60.11 -17.12 15.72
N VAL A 5 -59.47 -16.99 16.87
CA VAL A 5 -58.70 -15.80 17.27
C VAL A 5 -57.28 -16.04 16.82
N ILE A 6 -56.81 -15.32 15.82
CA ILE A 6 -55.41 -15.33 15.36
C ILE A 6 -54.63 -14.31 16.24
N PHE A 7 -53.72 -14.83 17.06
CA PHE A 7 -52.78 -14.02 17.82
C PHE A 7 -51.58 -13.65 16.91
N PHE A 8 -51.50 -12.39 16.53
CA PHE A 8 -50.33 -11.83 15.84
C PHE A 8 -49.30 -11.47 16.90
N ALA A 9 -48.28 -12.33 17.10
CA ALA A 9 -47.10 -12.00 17.93
C ALA A 9 -46.19 -11.09 17.09
N VAL A 10 -46.22 -9.78 17.37
CA VAL A 10 -45.26 -8.82 16.83
C VAL A 10 -43.93 -9.04 17.54
N PHE A 11 -42.98 -9.68 16.85
CA PHE A 11 -41.59 -9.81 17.30
C PHE A 11 -40.89 -8.45 17.08
N ILE A 12 -40.84 -7.60 18.09
CA ILE A 12 -40.03 -6.38 18.08
C ILE A 12 -38.59 -6.83 18.28
N ILE A 13 -37.86 -6.99 17.17
CA ILE A 13 -36.40 -7.11 17.19
C ILE A 13 -35.87 -5.74 17.55
N THR A 14 -35.56 -5.53 18.83
CA THR A 14 -34.78 -4.37 19.26
C THR A 14 -33.37 -4.50 18.71
N PHE A 15 -33.10 -3.83 17.60
CA PHE A 15 -31.74 -3.56 17.15
C PHE A 15 -31.09 -2.67 18.21
N LEU A 16 -30.44 -3.26 19.19
CA LEU A 16 -29.43 -2.55 19.98
C LEU A 16 -28.31 -2.21 18.98
N PRO A 17 -27.97 -0.92 18.82
CA PRO A 17 -26.77 -0.58 18.05
C PRO A 17 -25.61 -1.26 18.75
N ALA A 18 -24.95 -2.20 18.10
CA ALA A 18 -23.70 -2.76 18.57
C ALA A 18 -22.74 -1.58 18.73
N LYS A 19 -22.38 -1.27 19.97
CA LYS A 19 -21.37 -0.27 20.28
C LYS A 19 -20.08 -0.87 19.73
N ALA A 20 -19.59 -0.36 18.61
CA ALA A 20 -18.30 -0.77 18.09
C ALA A 20 -17.27 -0.52 19.20
N ASP A 21 -16.55 -1.56 19.61
CA ASP A 21 -15.45 -1.40 20.55
C ASP A 21 -14.33 -0.63 19.83
N ILE A 22 -14.00 0.55 20.37
CA ILE A 22 -12.93 1.39 19.85
C ILE A 22 -11.63 0.98 20.53
N VAL A 23 -10.71 0.44 19.76
CA VAL A 23 -9.38 0.04 20.22
C VAL A 23 -8.37 1.11 19.81
N LYS A 24 -7.63 1.65 20.77
CA LYS A 24 -6.56 2.61 20.52
C LYS A 24 -5.24 1.90 20.27
N VAL A 25 -4.61 2.21 19.15
CA VAL A 25 -3.34 1.64 18.70
C VAL A 25 -2.30 2.74 18.50
N SER A 26 -1.01 2.40 18.66
CA SER A 26 0.10 3.25 18.20
C SER A 26 0.31 3.09 16.69
N ALA A 27 1.13 3.94 16.08
CA ALA A 27 1.46 3.83 14.67
C ALA A 27 2.13 2.47 14.36
N ASP A 28 3.08 2.05 15.20
CA ASP A 28 3.77 0.77 15.05
C ASP A 28 2.82 -0.43 15.22
N ASP A 29 1.95 -0.40 16.25
CA ASP A 29 0.94 -1.44 16.44
C ASP A 29 0.00 -1.55 15.23
N ALA A 30 -0.40 -0.42 14.64
CA ALA A 30 -1.26 -0.37 13.46
C ALA A 30 -0.56 -0.96 12.22
N VAL A 31 0.72 -0.64 12.03
CA VAL A 31 1.54 -1.21 10.94
C VAL A 31 1.69 -2.72 11.12
N HIS A 32 2.05 -3.19 12.31
CA HIS A 32 2.13 -4.64 12.59
C HIS A 32 0.80 -5.34 12.35
N LEU A 33 -0.28 -4.77 12.84
CA LEU A 33 -1.63 -5.30 12.65
C LEU A 33 -1.98 -5.43 11.15
N ALA A 34 -1.66 -4.41 10.35
CA ALA A 34 -1.90 -4.43 8.91
C ALA A 34 -1.02 -5.48 8.21
N LEU A 35 0.30 -5.51 8.47
CA LEU A 35 1.21 -6.45 7.83
C LEU A 35 0.86 -7.92 8.12
N GLU A 36 0.30 -8.21 9.29
CA GLU A 36 -0.11 -9.57 9.66
C GLU A 36 -1.50 -9.93 9.16
N ASN A 37 -2.45 -8.99 9.19
CA ASN A 37 -3.87 -9.31 9.07
C ASN A 37 -4.57 -8.67 7.87
N ASN A 38 -3.92 -7.77 7.09
CA ASN A 38 -4.52 -7.17 5.91
C ASN A 38 -4.86 -8.25 4.87
N LEU A 39 -6.12 -8.31 4.47
CA LEU A 39 -6.62 -9.36 3.58
C LEU A 39 -6.04 -9.27 2.17
N GLU A 40 -5.78 -8.05 1.68
CA GLU A 40 -5.20 -7.85 0.36
C GLU A 40 -3.75 -8.34 0.31
N LEU A 41 -2.95 -7.99 1.33
CA LEU A 41 -1.57 -8.46 1.45
C LEU A 41 -1.51 -9.99 1.61
N GLN A 42 -2.43 -10.59 2.40
CA GLN A 42 -2.52 -12.04 2.52
C GLN A 42 -2.83 -12.71 1.17
N ALA A 43 -3.72 -12.12 0.37
CA ALA A 43 -4.03 -12.62 -0.97
C ALA A 43 -2.81 -12.53 -1.91
N LYS A 44 -2.07 -11.40 -1.89
CA LYS A 44 -0.83 -11.24 -2.66
C LYS A 44 0.25 -12.24 -2.23
N ARG A 45 0.42 -12.49 -0.94
CA ARG A 45 1.36 -13.51 -0.43
C ARG A 45 1.03 -14.93 -0.93
N LYS A 46 -0.26 -15.25 -1.20
CA LYS A 46 -0.64 -16.53 -1.81
C LYS A 46 -0.10 -16.72 -3.23
N GLU A 47 0.21 -15.65 -3.95
CA GLU A 47 0.85 -15.71 -5.26
C GLU A 47 2.25 -16.34 -5.19
N ILE A 48 3.00 -16.08 -4.12
CA ILE A 48 4.27 -16.79 -3.85
C ILE A 48 4.04 -18.30 -3.74
N ASP A 49 3.00 -18.73 -3.02
CA ASP A 49 2.69 -20.15 -2.88
C ASP A 49 2.33 -20.78 -4.23
N ILE A 50 1.60 -20.06 -5.09
CA ILE A 50 1.29 -20.50 -6.47
C ILE A 50 2.58 -20.64 -7.27
N LEU A 51 3.45 -19.63 -7.28
CA LEU A 51 4.70 -19.67 -8.04
C LEU A 51 5.67 -20.76 -7.54
N LYS A 52 5.67 -21.06 -6.23
CA LYS A 52 6.41 -22.20 -5.69
C LYS A 52 5.92 -23.54 -6.29
N GLN A 53 4.60 -23.70 -6.54
CA GLN A 53 4.11 -24.87 -7.25
C GLN A 53 4.49 -24.84 -8.74
N GLU A 54 4.48 -23.68 -9.39
CA GLU A 54 4.95 -23.53 -10.78
C GLU A 54 6.42 -23.93 -10.94
N VAL A 55 7.29 -23.57 -9.97
CA VAL A 55 8.68 -24.06 -9.97
C VAL A 55 8.73 -25.59 -9.91
N LYS A 56 7.90 -26.25 -9.10
CA LYS A 56 7.81 -27.72 -9.06
C LYS A 56 7.29 -28.28 -10.37
N MET A 57 6.23 -27.70 -10.94
CA MET A 57 5.65 -28.08 -12.23
C MET A 57 6.64 -27.91 -13.36
N SER A 58 7.41 -26.80 -13.37
CA SER A 58 8.41 -26.53 -14.39
C SER A 58 9.56 -27.55 -14.41
N ASN A 59 9.80 -28.23 -13.29
CA ASN A 59 10.80 -29.27 -13.13
C ASN A 59 10.23 -30.70 -13.30
N ALA A 60 8.91 -30.85 -13.47
CA ALA A 60 8.30 -32.14 -13.61
C ALA A 60 8.68 -32.82 -14.94
N LEU A 61 8.81 -34.14 -14.91
CA LEU A 61 8.91 -34.95 -16.12
C LEU A 61 7.52 -35.06 -16.77
N LYS A 62 7.49 -35.19 -18.09
CA LYS A 62 6.25 -35.49 -18.80
C LYS A 62 5.79 -36.90 -18.44
N ASN A 63 4.49 -37.08 -18.27
CA ASN A 63 3.92 -38.40 -17.97
C ASN A 63 4.06 -39.34 -19.18
N PRO A 64 4.27 -40.63 -18.94
CA PRO A 64 4.16 -41.67 -20.00
C PRO A 64 2.77 -41.62 -20.60
N GLN A 65 2.72 -41.87 -21.92
CA GLN A 65 1.49 -41.93 -22.70
C GLN A 65 1.20 -43.37 -23.07
N LEU A 66 0.00 -43.87 -22.75
CA LEU A 66 -0.46 -45.14 -23.27
C LEU A 66 -0.91 -44.95 -24.70
N GLN A 67 -0.37 -45.75 -25.61
CA GLN A 67 -0.70 -45.72 -27.03
C GLN A 67 -1.32 -47.05 -27.43
N SER A 68 -2.38 -47.00 -28.21
CA SER A 68 -2.95 -48.18 -28.88
C SER A 68 -3.35 -47.78 -30.30
N SER A 69 -3.10 -48.67 -31.23
CA SER A 69 -3.51 -48.50 -32.63
C SER A 69 -4.09 -49.79 -33.11
N ILE A 70 -5.26 -49.71 -33.69
CA ILE A 70 -5.99 -50.84 -34.26
C ILE A 70 -6.18 -50.55 -35.76
N LEU A 71 -5.66 -51.37 -36.64
CA LEU A 71 -5.90 -51.31 -38.06
C LEU A 71 -7.23 -52.01 -38.38
N VAL A 72 -8.17 -51.26 -38.90
CA VAL A 72 -9.48 -51.77 -39.31
C VAL A 72 -9.64 -51.62 -40.80
N GLY A 73 -9.80 -52.73 -41.55
CA GLY A 73 -10.03 -52.71 -42.99
C GLY A 73 -9.42 -53.93 -43.72
N ASN A 74 -9.78 -54.08 -44.97
CA ASN A 74 -9.31 -55.17 -45.87
C ASN A 74 -7.94 -54.83 -46.55
N ILE A 75 -6.96 -54.40 -45.74
CA ILE A 75 -5.60 -54.10 -46.29
C ILE A 75 -4.72 -55.36 -46.08
N GLY A 76 -4.79 -56.27 -47.01
CA GLY A 76 -4.00 -57.50 -46.97
C GLY A 76 -4.48 -58.50 -45.90
N ARG A 77 -3.80 -59.60 -45.74
CA ARG A 77 -4.16 -60.67 -44.79
C ARG A 77 -3.78 -60.45 -43.33
N SER A 78 -3.18 -59.31 -42.99
CA SER A 78 -2.78 -59.03 -41.59
C SER A 78 -3.26 -57.69 -41.08
N ASN A 79 -4.27 -57.70 -40.18
CA ASN A 79 -4.63 -56.53 -39.38
C ASN A 79 -3.64 -56.45 -38.19
N ALA A 80 -2.70 -55.48 -38.23
CA ALA A 80 -1.73 -55.31 -37.16
C ALA A 80 -2.31 -54.38 -36.10
N SER A 81 -2.43 -54.82 -34.87
CA SER A 81 -2.76 -53.96 -33.73
C SER A 81 -1.55 -53.81 -32.82
N GLN A 82 -1.39 -52.69 -32.21
CA GLN A 82 -0.28 -52.47 -31.27
C GLN A 82 -0.75 -51.75 -30.04
N ALA A 83 -0.15 -52.07 -28.89
CA ALA A 83 -0.32 -51.40 -27.63
C ALA A 83 1.07 -51.16 -27.00
N GLY A 84 1.27 -49.99 -26.44
CA GLY A 84 2.58 -49.63 -25.89
C GLY A 84 2.55 -48.36 -25.03
N VAL A 85 3.71 -48.02 -24.53
CA VAL A 85 3.94 -46.83 -23.72
C VAL A 85 4.97 -45.97 -24.43
N ALA A 86 4.70 -44.69 -24.54
CA ALA A 86 5.63 -43.67 -25.04
C ALA A 86 6.03 -42.72 -23.90
N LEU A 87 7.34 -42.48 -23.77
CA LEU A 87 7.91 -41.60 -22.76
C LEU A 87 8.59 -40.43 -23.46
N PRO A 88 8.02 -39.20 -23.39
CA PRO A 88 8.67 -38.00 -23.89
C PRO A 88 9.81 -37.58 -22.96
N ILE A 89 11.02 -37.43 -23.48
CA ILE A 89 12.23 -37.02 -22.77
C ILE A 89 12.64 -35.64 -23.27
N GLU A 90 12.52 -34.64 -22.38
CA GLU A 90 12.98 -33.29 -22.66
C GLU A 90 14.50 -33.19 -22.50
N ILE A 91 15.25 -33.14 -23.60
CA ILE A 91 16.71 -33.17 -23.58
C ILE A 91 17.30 -31.88 -23.02
N ALA A 92 16.74 -30.71 -23.40
CA ALA A 92 17.34 -29.41 -23.09
C ALA A 92 16.37 -28.39 -22.48
N LYS A 93 15.07 -28.66 -22.40
CA LYS A 93 14.04 -27.63 -22.04
C LYS A 93 13.78 -27.57 -20.56
N ARG A 94 13.81 -28.69 -19.84
CA ARG A 94 13.45 -28.78 -18.43
C ARG A 94 14.28 -27.85 -17.52
N GLY A 95 15.62 -27.86 -17.68
CA GLY A 95 16.52 -27.07 -16.84
C GLY A 95 16.34 -25.57 -17.02
N VAL A 96 16.18 -25.10 -18.26
CA VAL A 96 15.96 -23.68 -18.55
C VAL A 96 14.59 -23.21 -18.11
N ARG A 97 13.55 -24.04 -18.26
CA ARG A 97 12.20 -23.76 -17.77
C ARG A 97 12.15 -23.61 -16.25
N LYS A 98 12.84 -24.49 -15.51
CA LYS A 98 12.99 -24.39 -14.06
C LYS A 98 13.68 -23.09 -13.65
N LYS A 99 14.79 -22.72 -14.33
CA LYS A 99 15.50 -21.46 -14.02
C LYS A 99 14.63 -20.22 -14.27
N ALA A 100 13.84 -20.21 -15.34
CA ALA A 100 12.90 -19.13 -15.62
C ALA A 100 11.79 -19.03 -14.54
N ALA A 101 11.26 -20.17 -14.10
CA ALA A 101 10.27 -20.19 -13.01
C ALA A 101 10.86 -19.71 -11.69
N ILE A 102 12.12 -20.03 -11.36
CA ILE A 102 12.80 -19.52 -10.16
C ILE A 102 13.02 -18.01 -10.26
N ALA A 103 13.44 -17.47 -11.40
CA ALA A 103 13.61 -16.03 -11.60
C ALA A 103 12.27 -15.29 -11.46
N ASN A 104 11.17 -15.88 -11.96
CA ASN A 104 9.84 -15.32 -11.79
C ASN A 104 9.39 -15.33 -10.32
N LEU A 105 9.73 -16.36 -9.56
CA LEU A 105 9.48 -16.44 -8.11
C LEU A 105 10.26 -15.34 -7.36
N SER A 106 11.57 -15.17 -7.63
CA SER A 106 12.42 -14.12 -7.03
C SER A 106 11.83 -12.72 -7.26
N LEU A 107 11.48 -12.42 -8.51
CA LEU A 107 10.83 -11.16 -8.88
C LEU A 107 9.54 -10.92 -8.08
N MET A 108 8.73 -11.95 -7.88
CA MET A 108 7.48 -11.81 -7.12
C MET A 108 7.75 -11.61 -5.62
N GLU A 109 8.75 -12.29 -5.05
CA GLU A 109 9.13 -12.10 -3.65
C GLU A 109 9.56 -10.65 -3.38
N ASP A 110 10.35 -10.03 -4.26
CA ASP A 110 10.74 -8.63 -4.11
C ASP A 110 9.57 -7.65 -4.37
N LYS A 111 8.65 -7.99 -5.28
CA LYS A 111 7.39 -7.23 -5.42
C LYS A 111 6.53 -7.27 -4.17
N ILE A 112 6.41 -8.43 -3.51
CA ILE A 112 5.64 -8.53 -2.26
C ILE A 112 6.30 -7.71 -1.15
N ARG A 113 7.64 -7.69 -1.05
CA ARG A 113 8.36 -6.84 -0.09
C ARG A 113 8.12 -5.34 -0.35
N GLN A 114 8.08 -4.94 -1.61
CA GLN A 114 7.71 -3.57 -1.97
C GLN A 114 6.26 -3.25 -1.57
N GLU A 115 5.32 -4.17 -1.77
CA GLU A 115 3.93 -4.00 -1.34
C GLU A 115 3.79 -3.95 0.17
N GLU A 116 4.60 -4.70 0.92
CA GLU A 116 4.65 -4.61 2.38
C GLU A 116 5.12 -3.23 2.84
N LEU A 117 6.14 -2.67 2.19
CA LEU A 117 6.59 -1.30 2.45
C LEU A 117 5.51 -0.27 2.09
N ASN A 118 4.89 -0.41 0.92
CA ASN A 118 3.81 0.49 0.49
C ASN A 118 2.65 0.48 1.50
N LEU A 119 2.22 -0.71 1.95
CA LEU A 119 1.16 -0.84 2.96
C LEU A 119 1.58 -0.20 4.27
N LYS A 120 2.83 -0.38 4.72
CA LYS A 120 3.36 0.27 5.92
C LYS A 120 3.23 1.79 5.82
N LEU A 121 3.70 2.39 4.72
CA LEU A 121 3.64 3.83 4.51
C LEU A 121 2.20 4.33 4.39
N GLU A 122 1.31 3.59 3.72
CA GLU A 122 -0.12 3.93 3.60
C GLU A 122 -0.83 3.91 4.97
N VAL A 123 -0.53 2.91 5.82
CA VAL A 123 -1.05 2.85 7.19
C VAL A 123 -0.54 4.02 8.03
N MET A 124 0.75 4.36 7.91
CA MET A 124 1.34 5.50 8.60
C MET A 124 0.70 6.82 8.17
N SER A 125 0.49 7.02 6.87
CA SER A 125 -0.21 8.20 6.32
C SER A 125 -1.63 8.30 6.86
N ALA A 126 -2.42 7.23 6.75
CA ALA A 126 -3.80 7.22 7.23
C ALA A 126 -3.90 7.39 8.77
N TYR A 127 -2.94 6.86 9.53
CA TYR A 127 -2.82 7.07 10.95
C TYR A 127 -2.58 8.54 11.28
N PHE A 128 -1.63 9.16 10.59
CA PHE A 128 -1.29 10.57 10.77
C PHE A 128 -2.46 11.49 10.42
N ASP A 129 -3.20 11.18 9.35
CA ASP A 129 -4.41 11.92 8.98
C ASP A 129 -5.45 11.96 10.12
N VAL A 130 -5.61 10.84 10.86
CA VAL A 130 -6.49 10.83 12.03
C VAL A 130 -5.97 11.75 13.13
N VAL A 131 -4.67 11.70 13.45
CA VAL A 131 -4.04 12.57 14.46
C VAL A 131 -4.12 14.04 14.06
N TYR A 132 -3.89 14.33 12.78
CA TYR A 132 -4.06 15.65 12.18
C TYR A 132 -5.49 16.18 12.38
N MET A 133 -6.50 15.40 12.00
CA MET A 133 -7.91 15.79 12.15
C MET A 133 -8.34 15.94 13.62
N LYS A 134 -7.81 15.12 14.53
CA LYS A 134 -8.00 15.30 15.98
C LYS A 134 -7.44 16.65 16.45
N SER A 135 -6.27 17.04 15.93
CA SER A 135 -5.64 18.34 16.24
C SER A 135 -6.48 19.50 15.75
N VAL A 136 -6.97 19.43 14.50
CA VAL A 136 -7.90 20.45 13.95
C VAL A 136 -9.16 20.58 14.81
N VAL A 137 -9.77 19.45 15.20
CA VAL A 137 -10.95 19.46 16.09
C VAL A 137 -10.63 20.09 17.43
N SER A 138 -9.48 19.77 18.05
CA SER A 138 -9.03 20.33 19.31
C SER A 138 -8.89 21.86 19.26
N ILE A 139 -8.24 22.38 18.22
CA ILE A 139 -8.11 23.84 18.00
C ILE A 139 -9.48 24.50 17.86
N LEU A 140 -10.33 23.94 17.02
CA LEU A 140 -11.65 24.52 16.78
C LEU A 140 -12.55 24.45 18.03
N GLN A 141 -12.35 23.46 18.91
CA GLN A 141 -13.01 23.39 20.21
C GLN A 141 -12.52 24.49 21.17
N GLN A 142 -11.22 24.72 21.24
CA GLN A 142 -10.65 25.80 22.07
C GLN A 142 -11.15 27.17 21.58
N ARG A 143 -11.18 27.36 20.26
CA ARG A 143 -11.72 28.58 19.66
C ARG A 143 -13.22 28.78 19.93
N GLU A 144 -14.00 27.70 19.90
CA GLU A 144 -15.44 27.77 20.26
C GLU A 144 -15.63 28.25 21.71
N GLN A 145 -14.80 27.71 22.64
CA GLN A 145 -14.84 28.15 24.03
C GLN A 145 -14.48 29.62 24.19
N LEU A 146 -13.48 30.10 23.43
CA LEU A 146 -13.11 31.53 23.44
C LEU A 146 -14.27 32.39 22.93
N TYR A 147 -14.86 32.07 21.78
CA TYR A 147 -15.98 32.85 21.24
C TYR A 147 -17.23 32.79 22.11
N ARG A 148 -17.47 31.71 22.82
CA ARG A 148 -18.52 31.59 23.82
C ARG A 148 -18.29 32.59 24.98
N LYS A 149 -17.06 32.65 25.50
CA LYS A 149 -16.69 33.62 26.55
C LYS A 149 -16.83 35.07 26.04
N MET A 150 -16.33 35.36 24.82
CA MET A 150 -16.46 36.70 24.23
C MET A 150 -17.92 37.13 24.08
N ARG A 151 -18.80 36.22 23.67
CA ARG A 151 -20.24 36.46 23.58
C ARG A 151 -20.83 36.78 24.96
N GLN A 152 -20.49 36.00 25.99
CA GLN A 152 -20.94 36.26 27.37
C GLN A 152 -20.49 37.63 27.89
N VAL A 153 -19.23 38.03 27.63
CA VAL A 153 -18.72 39.36 28.00
C VAL A 153 -19.47 40.47 27.25
N ALA A 154 -19.73 40.30 25.97
CA ALA A 154 -20.48 41.28 25.18
C ALA A 154 -21.94 41.42 25.67
N GLU A 155 -22.59 40.29 26.00
CA GLU A 155 -23.96 40.27 26.55
C GLU A 155 -24.06 40.91 27.95
N ALA A 156 -23.00 40.80 28.75
CA ALA A 156 -22.95 41.35 30.11
C ALA A 156 -22.71 42.86 30.18
N LYS A 157 -22.34 43.50 29.05
CA LYS A 157 -22.15 44.96 28.98
C LYS A 157 -23.47 45.69 29.20
N PRO A 158 -23.44 46.91 29.83
CA PRO A 158 -24.64 47.74 29.94
C PRO A 158 -25.21 48.07 28.54
N LYS A 159 -26.53 47.99 28.39
CA LYS A 159 -27.20 48.30 27.09
C LYS A 159 -26.99 49.76 26.66
N THR A 160 -26.60 50.63 27.58
CA THR A 160 -26.23 52.02 27.32
C THR A 160 -24.80 52.21 26.79
N SER A 161 -24.02 51.10 26.77
CA SER A 161 -22.64 51.16 26.29
C SER A 161 -22.58 51.48 24.79
N PRO A 162 -21.63 52.31 24.32
CA PRO A 162 -21.40 52.52 22.91
C PRO A 162 -21.15 51.18 22.20
N ASN A 163 -21.80 50.95 21.06
CA ASN A 163 -21.68 49.74 20.22
C ASN A 163 -22.18 48.44 20.84
N TYR A 164 -22.96 48.45 21.95
CA TYR A 164 -23.49 47.25 22.61
C TYR A 164 -24.15 46.26 21.61
N GLU A 165 -25.13 46.74 20.84
CA GLU A 165 -25.84 45.88 19.87
C GLU A 165 -24.93 45.33 18.78
N VAL A 166 -23.98 46.13 18.30
CA VAL A 166 -23.03 45.70 17.27
C VAL A 166 -22.08 44.60 17.79
N GLU A 167 -21.50 44.79 18.97
CA GLU A 167 -20.60 43.82 19.58
C GLU A 167 -21.31 42.51 19.91
N LYS A 168 -22.56 42.59 20.44
CA LYS A 168 -23.40 41.42 20.72
C LYS A 168 -23.70 40.63 19.43
N LEU A 169 -24.16 41.27 18.36
CA LEU A 169 -24.43 40.62 17.09
C LEU A 169 -23.20 40.06 16.45
N GLN A 170 -22.08 40.77 16.46
CA GLN A 170 -20.80 40.28 15.92
C GLN A 170 -20.31 39.04 16.67
N SER A 171 -20.36 39.03 18.01
CA SER A 171 -19.95 37.90 18.83
C SER A 171 -20.85 36.67 18.61
N ASP A 172 -22.16 36.85 18.44
CA ASP A 172 -23.12 35.77 18.16
C ASP A 172 -22.88 35.16 16.76
N ILE A 173 -22.67 36.00 15.75
CA ILE A 173 -22.33 35.54 14.38
C ILE A 173 -21.02 34.74 14.36
N LYS A 174 -19.97 35.25 15.04
CA LYS A 174 -18.67 34.56 15.12
C LYS A 174 -18.79 33.21 15.81
N HIS A 175 -19.51 33.16 16.98
CA HIS A 175 -19.74 31.88 17.67
C HIS A 175 -20.50 30.86 16.81
N LYS A 176 -21.59 31.28 16.13
CA LYS A 176 -22.35 30.40 15.24
C LYS A 176 -21.50 29.89 14.05
N LYS A 177 -20.68 30.76 13.42
CA LYS A 177 -19.75 30.34 12.37
C LYS A 177 -18.73 29.31 12.89
N GLN A 178 -18.23 29.51 14.10
CA GLN A 178 -17.29 28.57 14.71
C GLN A 178 -17.93 27.19 14.96
N LEU A 179 -19.18 27.13 15.42
CA LEU A 179 -19.92 25.86 15.57
C LEU A 179 -20.05 25.12 14.23
N ILE A 180 -20.31 25.83 13.13
CA ILE A 180 -20.37 25.24 11.80
C ILE A 180 -19.00 24.64 11.41
N SER A 181 -17.91 25.38 11.64
CA SER A 181 -16.55 24.92 11.34
C SER A 181 -16.18 23.69 12.18
N LEU A 182 -16.52 23.69 13.46
CA LEU A 182 -16.29 22.56 14.36
C LEU A 182 -17.08 21.31 13.91
N ASN A 183 -18.34 21.45 13.50
CA ASN A 183 -19.12 20.33 13.02
C ASN A 183 -18.54 19.73 11.71
N LYS A 184 -18.06 20.59 10.80
CA LYS A 184 -17.36 20.12 9.58
C LYS A 184 -16.09 19.34 9.94
N ALA A 185 -15.26 19.87 10.86
CA ALA A 185 -14.05 19.20 11.29
C ALA A 185 -14.32 17.85 11.96
N LYS A 186 -15.38 17.76 12.80
CA LYS A 186 -15.81 16.47 13.39
C LYS A 186 -16.22 15.45 12.31
N ALA A 187 -16.94 15.90 11.27
CA ALA A 187 -17.29 15.02 10.15
C ALA A 187 -16.05 14.53 9.40
N ASN A 188 -15.07 15.41 9.16
CA ASN A 188 -13.81 15.04 8.53
C ASN A 188 -12.99 14.07 9.39
N LEU A 189 -13.00 14.24 10.73
CA LEU A 189 -12.34 13.29 11.63
C LEU A 189 -12.96 11.89 11.52
N ILE A 190 -14.30 11.81 11.50
CA ILE A 190 -15.00 10.53 11.30
C ILE A 190 -14.60 9.91 9.96
N TYR A 191 -14.52 10.71 8.90
CA TYR A 191 -14.07 10.23 7.59
C TYR A 191 -12.63 9.69 7.65
N ALA A 192 -11.70 10.41 8.27
CA ALA A 192 -10.32 9.96 8.43
C ALA A 192 -10.24 8.64 9.23
N GLN A 193 -11.02 8.49 10.31
CA GLN A 193 -11.10 7.25 11.09
C GLN A 193 -11.60 6.07 10.25
N PHE A 194 -12.64 6.27 9.43
CA PHE A 194 -13.12 5.23 8.52
C PHE A 194 -12.08 4.90 7.44
N HIS A 195 -11.38 5.91 6.91
CA HIS A 195 -10.31 5.71 5.94
C HIS A 195 -9.18 4.87 6.54
N PHE A 196 -8.72 5.20 7.73
CA PHE A 196 -7.71 4.43 8.46
C PHE A 196 -8.12 2.96 8.62
N ASN A 197 -9.34 2.70 9.09
CA ASN A 197 -9.83 1.32 9.23
C ASN A 197 -9.99 0.60 7.88
N LYS A 198 -10.31 1.33 6.81
CA LYS A 198 -10.34 0.77 5.45
C LYS A 198 -8.95 0.35 4.97
N VAL A 199 -7.90 1.14 5.25
CA VAL A 199 -6.51 0.82 4.90
C VAL A 199 -6.03 -0.41 5.67
N LEU A 200 -6.36 -0.53 6.96
CA LEU A 200 -6.06 -1.73 7.73
C LEU A 200 -6.65 -2.99 7.10
N ASN A 201 -7.84 -2.90 6.51
CA ASN A 201 -8.52 -3.97 5.76
C ASN A 201 -8.53 -5.33 6.49
N LEU A 202 -9.00 -5.31 7.74
CA LEU A 202 -9.03 -6.48 8.61
C LEU A 202 -10.28 -7.34 8.37
N LYS A 203 -10.20 -8.62 8.71
CA LYS A 203 -11.33 -9.56 8.59
C LYS A 203 -12.50 -9.20 9.52
N ASP A 204 -12.20 -8.74 10.73
CA ASP A 204 -13.21 -8.27 11.67
C ASP A 204 -13.49 -6.78 11.44
N THR A 205 -14.70 -6.47 10.97
CA THR A 205 -15.18 -5.11 10.74
C THR A 205 -16.05 -4.57 11.88
N SER A 206 -16.26 -5.33 12.94
CA SER A 206 -17.04 -4.91 14.12
C SER A 206 -16.20 -4.05 15.07
N THR A 207 -14.88 -4.25 15.10
CA THR A 207 -13.93 -3.49 15.88
C THR A 207 -13.46 -2.27 15.08
N MET A 208 -13.55 -1.07 15.70
CA MET A 208 -13.00 0.16 15.13
C MET A 208 -11.68 0.48 15.80
N TYR A 209 -10.66 0.74 15.01
CA TYR A 209 -9.36 1.18 15.48
C TYR A 209 -9.24 2.70 15.42
N ASP A 210 -8.65 3.28 16.44
CA ASP A 210 -8.39 4.73 16.55
C ASP A 210 -6.95 4.95 17.02
N THR A 211 -6.39 6.11 16.74
CA THR A 211 -5.02 6.45 17.14
C THR A 211 -4.92 6.66 18.65
N ARG A 212 -3.77 6.28 19.23
CA ARG A 212 -3.48 6.53 20.66
C ARG A 212 -3.30 8.02 20.91
N GLU A 213 -2.64 8.72 20.01
CA GLU A 213 -2.39 10.15 20.08
C GLU A 213 -3.68 10.94 19.92
N SER A 214 -3.85 11.95 20.78
CA SER A 214 -5.03 12.80 20.79
C SER A 214 -4.84 14.12 20.03
N SER A 215 -3.60 14.57 19.84
CA SER A 215 -3.28 15.84 19.17
C SER A 215 -1.78 15.93 18.88
N LEU A 216 -1.42 16.61 17.79
CA LEU A 216 -0.04 16.95 17.42
C LEU A 216 0.63 17.94 18.38
N PHE A 217 -0.15 18.63 19.22
CA PHE A 217 0.37 19.65 20.15
C PHE A 217 0.81 19.09 21.50
N GLN A 218 0.31 17.91 21.89
CA GLN A 218 0.52 17.34 23.23
C GLN A 218 1.67 16.35 23.31
N GLU A 219 2.07 15.79 22.18
CA GLU A 219 3.12 14.78 22.11
C GLU A 219 4.23 15.28 21.20
N HIS A 220 5.46 15.27 21.73
CA HIS A 220 6.65 15.43 20.90
C HIS A 220 6.65 14.29 19.88
N ILE A 221 6.31 14.61 18.66
CA ILE A 221 6.45 13.64 17.58
C ILE A 221 7.94 13.45 17.42
N SER A 222 8.43 12.26 17.75
CA SER A 222 9.85 11.87 17.63
C SER A 222 10.42 12.10 16.20
N LEU A 223 9.54 12.18 15.22
CA LEU A 223 9.86 12.52 13.83
C LEU A 223 10.48 13.93 13.62
N LEU A 224 10.27 14.87 14.56
CA LEU A 224 10.91 16.20 14.47
C LEU A 224 12.41 16.16 14.77
N ASP A 225 12.87 15.14 15.48
CA ASP A 225 14.27 14.97 15.87
C ASP A 225 15.07 14.06 14.91
N ILE A 226 14.44 13.58 13.81
CA ILE A 226 15.15 12.77 12.80
C ILE A 226 16.32 13.57 12.24
N GLN A 227 17.51 13.03 12.38
CA GLN A 227 18.72 13.54 11.73
C GLN A 227 18.67 13.14 10.26
N LEU A 228 18.57 14.13 9.37
CA LEU A 228 18.61 13.89 7.93
C LEU A 228 20.07 13.72 7.50
N PRO A 229 20.49 12.53 7.01
CA PRO A 229 21.82 12.31 6.45
C PRO A 229 22.09 13.17 5.22
N GLU A 230 23.33 13.23 4.77
CA GLU A 230 23.62 13.90 3.49
C GLU A 230 22.95 13.17 2.31
N TYR A 231 22.59 13.93 1.30
CA TYR A 231 21.92 13.39 0.11
C TYR A 231 22.68 12.23 -0.56
N SER A 232 24.04 12.32 -0.59
CA SER A 232 24.90 11.27 -1.15
C SER A 232 24.71 9.91 -0.46
N THR A 233 24.57 9.91 0.86
CA THR A 233 24.31 8.69 1.64
C THR A 233 22.94 8.11 1.33
N ILE A 234 21.91 8.96 1.23
CA ILE A 234 20.54 8.54 0.89
C ILE A 234 20.49 7.94 -0.52
N GLU A 235 21.14 8.59 -1.50
CA GLU A 235 21.23 8.09 -2.88
C GLU A 235 21.91 6.72 -2.92
N GLU A 236 23.07 6.56 -2.23
CA GLU A 236 23.79 5.29 -2.19
C GLU A 236 22.95 4.16 -1.59
N VAL A 237 22.28 4.43 -0.46
CA VAL A 237 21.40 3.48 0.22
C VAL A 237 20.23 3.09 -0.68
N ALA A 238 19.55 4.07 -1.30
CA ALA A 238 18.42 3.81 -2.18
C ALA A 238 18.83 2.97 -3.40
N MET A 239 19.95 3.30 -4.03
CA MET A 239 20.45 2.56 -5.20
C MET A 239 20.88 1.13 -4.88
N LYS A 240 21.27 0.85 -3.64
CA LYS A 240 21.75 -0.47 -3.21
C LYS A 240 20.64 -1.36 -2.64
N TYR A 241 19.70 -0.79 -1.90
CA TYR A 241 18.75 -1.56 -1.09
C TYR A 241 17.28 -1.41 -1.50
N SER A 242 16.91 -0.42 -2.33
CA SER A 242 15.53 -0.22 -2.76
C SER A 242 14.95 -1.46 -3.43
N TYR A 243 13.78 -1.88 -2.97
CA TYR A 243 13.02 -2.98 -3.61
C TYR A 243 12.70 -2.67 -5.06
N SER A 244 12.43 -1.41 -5.40
CA SER A 244 12.14 -0.99 -6.76
C SER A 244 13.34 -1.23 -7.71
N ILE A 245 14.56 -0.96 -7.26
CA ILE A 245 15.79 -1.26 -7.99
C ILE A 245 15.98 -2.77 -8.14
N LYS A 246 15.80 -3.54 -7.07
CA LYS A 246 15.87 -5.01 -7.12
C LYS A 246 14.87 -5.59 -8.11
N ILE A 247 13.64 -5.10 -8.12
CA ILE A 247 12.60 -5.50 -9.09
C ILE A 247 13.03 -5.20 -10.53
N ALA A 248 13.70 -4.07 -10.79
CA ALA A 248 14.21 -3.76 -12.11
C ALA A 248 15.27 -4.77 -12.56
N TYR A 249 16.23 -5.12 -11.70
CA TYR A 249 17.24 -6.14 -11.96
C TYR A 249 16.63 -7.55 -12.13
N ASP A 250 15.68 -7.92 -11.28
CA ASP A 250 14.98 -9.21 -11.37
C ASP A 250 14.17 -9.33 -12.66
N ASN A 251 13.59 -8.23 -13.16
CA ASN A 251 12.94 -8.21 -14.47
C ASN A 251 13.91 -8.47 -15.61
N ILE A 252 15.17 -8.00 -15.52
CA ILE A 252 16.22 -8.31 -16.49
C ILE A 252 16.58 -9.79 -16.41
N ASP A 253 16.88 -10.32 -15.19
CA ASP A 253 17.21 -11.76 -15.04
C ASP A 253 16.08 -12.65 -15.56
N LYS A 254 14.82 -12.36 -15.18
CA LYS A 254 13.65 -13.08 -15.70
C LYS A 254 13.60 -13.04 -17.22
N SER A 255 13.81 -11.88 -17.84
CA SER A 255 13.80 -11.73 -19.30
C SER A 255 14.95 -12.50 -19.98
N GLU A 256 16.12 -12.58 -19.35
CA GLU A 256 17.25 -13.40 -19.82
C GLU A 256 16.93 -14.90 -19.74
N ARG A 257 16.28 -15.35 -18.67
CA ARG A 257 15.82 -16.75 -18.55
C ARG A 257 14.72 -17.08 -19.56
N ASP A 258 13.77 -16.17 -19.79
CA ASP A 258 12.72 -16.33 -20.80
C ASP A 258 13.30 -16.39 -22.20
N LEU A 259 14.32 -15.58 -22.53
CA LEU A 259 15.06 -15.67 -23.78
C LEU A 259 15.76 -17.01 -23.90
N SER A 260 16.36 -17.51 -22.80
CA SER A 260 16.97 -18.86 -22.81
C SER A 260 15.94 -19.94 -23.08
N VAL A 261 14.73 -19.85 -22.45
CA VAL A 261 13.63 -20.78 -22.75
C VAL A 261 13.25 -20.72 -24.24
N ALA A 262 13.11 -19.53 -24.81
CA ALA A 262 12.78 -19.36 -26.26
C ALA A 262 13.84 -19.95 -27.15
N LYS A 263 15.14 -19.77 -26.86
CA LYS A 263 16.27 -20.33 -27.61
C LYS A 263 16.32 -21.87 -27.55
N HIS A 264 15.78 -22.50 -26.52
CA HIS A 264 15.75 -23.96 -26.39
C HIS A 264 14.48 -24.60 -26.96
N LYS A 265 13.46 -23.83 -27.35
CA LYS A 265 12.24 -24.35 -28.01
C LYS A 265 12.52 -25.16 -29.31
N PRO A 266 13.43 -24.71 -30.18
CA PRO A 266 13.76 -25.45 -31.42
C PRO A 266 14.40 -26.81 -31.18
N ILE A 267 15.00 -27.05 -30.01
CA ILE A 267 15.65 -28.34 -29.72
C ILE A 267 14.56 -29.41 -29.59
N PRO A 268 14.58 -30.46 -30.41
CA PRO A 268 13.55 -31.49 -30.38
C PRO A 268 13.61 -32.31 -29.08
N ASP A 269 12.44 -32.73 -28.59
CA ASP A 269 12.35 -33.72 -27.51
C ASP A 269 12.45 -35.14 -28.14
N LEU A 270 13.08 -36.06 -27.42
CA LEU A 270 13.11 -37.45 -27.77
C LEU A 270 11.92 -38.17 -27.15
N THR A 271 11.06 -38.78 -27.96
CA THR A 271 10.07 -39.72 -27.42
C THR A 271 10.53 -41.14 -27.61
N VAL A 272 10.76 -41.88 -26.54
CA VAL A 272 11.05 -43.31 -26.56
C VAL A 272 9.75 -44.07 -26.36
N GLN A 273 9.49 -45.05 -27.19
CA GLN A 273 8.29 -45.88 -27.09
C GLN A 273 8.63 -47.36 -27.15
N GLY A 274 7.81 -48.16 -26.47
CA GLY A 274 7.94 -49.59 -26.52
C GLY A 274 6.60 -50.27 -26.23
N GLY A 275 6.40 -51.42 -26.75
CA GLY A 275 5.14 -52.12 -26.60
C GLY A 275 5.13 -53.51 -27.28
N TYR A 276 3.94 -53.97 -27.55
CA TYR A 276 3.71 -55.25 -28.20
C TYR A 276 2.79 -55.06 -29.40
N ALA A 277 3.21 -55.63 -30.54
CA ALA A 277 2.43 -55.62 -31.77
C ALA A 277 1.95 -57.07 -32.07
N PHE A 278 0.69 -57.17 -32.48
CA PHE A 278 0.10 -58.46 -32.86
C PHE A 278 -0.64 -58.33 -34.17
N SER A 279 -0.49 -59.33 -35.02
CA SER A 279 -1.25 -59.44 -36.27
C SER A 279 -2.46 -60.38 -36.08
N GLY A 280 -3.56 -60.08 -36.78
CA GLY A 280 -4.79 -60.85 -36.65
C GLY A 280 -4.69 -62.27 -37.19
N ASP A 281 -3.66 -62.58 -37.99
CA ASP A 281 -3.36 -63.87 -38.56
C ASP A 281 -2.28 -64.63 -37.76
N GLY A 282 -1.76 -64.06 -36.65
CA GLY A 282 -0.73 -64.66 -35.81
C GLY A 282 0.67 -64.76 -36.38
N GLN A 283 0.94 -64.22 -37.58
CA GLN A 283 2.25 -64.33 -38.23
C GLN A 283 3.30 -63.37 -37.67
N TYR A 284 2.88 -62.26 -37.05
CA TYR A 284 3.78 -61.25 -36.46
C TYR A 284 3.32 -60.85 -35.06
N ASN A 285 3.83 -61.57 -34.08
CA ASN A 285 3.62 -61.17 -32.67
C ASN A 285 4.97 -60.91 -32.02
N GLY A 286 5.15 -59.70 -31.46
CA GLY A 286 6.44 -59.36 -30.87
C GLY A 286 6.50 -58.01 -30.20
N ALA A 287 7.49 -57.87 -29.33
CA ALA A 287 7.79 -56.59 -28.71
C ALA A 287 8.44 -55.65 -29.75
N TYR A 288 8.12 -54.37 -29.66
CA TYR A 288 8.80 -53.34 -30.40
C TYR A 288 9.38 -52.26 -29.48
N VAL A 289 10.49 -51.65 -29.89
CA VAL A 289 11.09 -50.47 -29.28
C VAL A 289 11.38 -49.48 -30.39
N GLY A 290 11.08 -48.25 -30.19
CA GLY A 290 11.32 -47.18 -31.15
C GLY A 290 11.47 -45.82 -30.48
N GLY A 291 11.81 -44.83 -31.26
CA GLY A 291 11.86 -43.44 -30.82
C GLY A 291 11.63 -42.50 -31.99
N TYR A 292 11.11 -41.32 -31.67
CA TYR A 292 10.91 -40.27 -32.67
C TYR A 292 11.22 -38.89 -32.10
N PHE A 293 11.50 -37.96 -33.01
CA PHE A 293 11.75 -36.55 -32.70
C PHE A 293 10.79 -35.69 -33.51
N ASP A 294 10.29 -34.61 -32.86
CA ASP A 294 9.54 -33.57 -33.54
C ASP A 294 10.52 -32.57 -34.20
N LEU A 295 10.68 -32.63 -35.49
CA LEU A 295 11.61 -31.77 -36.21
C LEU A 295 10.97 -30.42 -36.57
N PRO A 296 11.52 -29.29 -36.15
CA PRO A 296 10.97 -27.94 -36.40
C PRO A 296 11.34 -27.42 -37.80
N VAL A 297 11.01 -28.18 -38.87
CA VAL A 297 11.39 -27.84 -40.24
C VAL A 297 10.51 -26.77 -40.88
N LEU A 298 9.23 -26.71 -40.49
CA LEU A 298 8.26 -25.74 -41.02
C LEU A 298 8.24 -24.44 -40.21
N TYR A 299 8.49 -24.53 -38.90
CA TYR A 299 8.50 -23.38 -38.00
C TYR A 299 9.78 -23.36 -37.15
N SER A 300 10.63 -22.37 -37.41
CA SER A 300 11.98 -22.28 -36.82
C SER A 300 12.06 -21.59 -35.48
N TYR A 301 10.94 -21.17 -34.88
CA TYR A 301 10.86 -20.41 -33.61
C TYR A 301 11.61 -19.05 -33.60
N ARG A 302 12.17 -18.62 -34.75
CA ARG A 302 12.89 -17.34 -34.87
C ARG A 302 12.09 -16.12 -34.40
N PRO A 303 10.78 -15.98 -34.73
CA PRO A 303 9.98 -14.86 -34.24
C PRO A 303 9.84 -14.85 -32.73
N GLU A 304 9.71 -16.02 -32.09
CA GLU A 304 9.60 -16.11 -30.61
C GLU A 304 10.92 -15.73 -29.93
N ILE A 305 12.05 -16.18 -30.47
CA ILE A 305 13.38 -15.80 -29.96
C ILE A 305 13.60 -14.30 -30.12
N LYS A 306 13.24 -13.73 -31.29
CA LYS A 306 13.36 -12.29 -31.53
C LYS A 306 12.47 -11.48 -30.59
N ARG A 307 11.23 -11.95 -30.37
CA ARG A 307 10.32 -11.33 -29.39
C ARG A 307 10.93 -11.32 -27.97
N ALA A 308 11.46 -12.45 -27.51
CA ALA A 308 12.10 -12.56 -26.20
C ALA A 308 13.34 -11.65 -26.09
N GLN A 309 14.12 -11.51 -27.16
CA GLN A 309 15.26 -10.59 -27.25
C GLN A 309 14.79 -9.13 -27.08
N ILE A 310 13.73 -8.72 -27.79
CA ILE A 310 13.18 -7.36 -27.71
C ILE A 310 12.63 -7.09 -26.29
N ILE A 311 12.03 -8.09 -25.63
CA ILE A 311 11.57 -7.95 -24.24
C ILE A 311 12.75 -7.70 -23.30
N LEU A 312 13.85 -8.43 -23.46
CA LEU A 312 15.08 -8.22 -22.68
C LEU A 312 15.68 -6.84 -22.95
N ASP A 313 15.79 -6.43 -24.22
CA ASP A 313 16.32 -5.11 -24.60
C ASP A 313 15.45 -3.99 -23.98
N ARG A 314 14.12 -4.16 -23.99
CA ARG A 314 13.19 -3.26 -23.33
C ARG A 314 13.42 -3.22 -21.81
N ALA A 315 13.56 -4.37 -21.14
CA ALA A 315 13.77 -4.43 -19.70
C ALA A 315 15.04 -3.66 -19.27
N LYS A 316 16.11 -3.71 -20.07
CA LYS A 316 17.35 -2.93 -19.85
C LYS A 316 17.13 -1.41 -20.02
N ILE A 317 16.31 -1.00 -20.99
CA ILE A 317 15.98 0.42 -21.18
C ILE A 317 15.08 0.90 -20.02
N ASP A 318 14.11 0.07 -19.62
CA ASP A 318 13.19 0.38 -18.52
C ASP A 318 13.96 0.54 -17.19
N GLU A 319 14.98 -0.28 -16.94
CA GLU A 319 15.86 -0.18 -15.76
C GLU A 319 16.62 1.16 -15.72
N VAL A 320 17.35 1.53 -16.81
CA VAL A 320 18.05 2.83 -16.86
C VAL A 320 17.10 4.01 -16.70
N SER A 321 15.91 3.93 -17.34
CA SER A 321 14.88 4.96 -17.19
C SER A 321 14.39 5.07 -15.76
N PHE A 322 14.23 3.93 -15.08
CA PHE A 322 13.79 3.88 -13.69
C PHE A 322 14.84 4.48 -12.76
N GLU A 323 16.12 4.09 -12.89
CA GLU A 323 17.22 4.66 -12.09
C GLU A 323 17.28 6.20 -12.21
N ASN A 324 17.18 6.71 -13.44
CA ASN A 324 17.20 8.16 -13.65
C ASN A 324 16.02 8.87 -12.97
N LYS A 325 14.82 8.31 -13.09
CA LYS A 325 13.62 8.85 -12.42
C LYS A 325 13.76 8.82 -10.91
N LEU A 326 14.26 7.70 -10.36
CA LEU A 326 14.46 7.54 -8.92
C LEU A 326 15.46 8.56 -8.36
N LYS A 327 16.58 8.81 -9.06
CA LYS A 327 17.56 9.82 -8.64
C LYS A 327 16.96 11.24 -8.57
N PHE A 328 16.12 11.60 -9.55
CA PHE A 328 15.43 12.90 -9.54
C PHE A 328 14.37 12.97 -8.44
N ALA A 329 13.56 11.91 -8.25
CA ALA A 329 12.56 11.84 -7.21
C ALA A 329 13.20 11.92 -5.81
N LEU A 330 14.25 11.14 -5.54
CA LEU A 330 14.97 11.21 -4.27
C LEU A 330 15.53 12.60 -3.97
N LYS A 331 16.05 13.29 -4.99
CA LYS A 331 16.58 14.64 -4.82
C LYS A 331 15.48 15.65 -4.53
N GLU A 332 14.34 15.52 -5.17
CA GLU A 332 13.14 16.32 -4.92
C GLU A 332 12.63 16.09 -3.49
N ASP A 333 12.41 14.83 -3.09
CA ASP A 333 11.89 14.48 -1.77
C ASP A 333 12.85 14.88 -0.65
N TYR A 334 14.16 14.71 -0.85
CA TYR A 334 15.18 15.15 0.09
C TYR A 334 15.09 16.65 0.36
N ASN A 335 14.97 17.45 -0.70
CA ASN A 335 14.86 18.90 -0.55
C ASN A 335 13.50 19.28 0.08
N ASN A 336 12.40 18.66 -0.33
CA ASN A 336 11.09 18.89 0.24
C ASN A 336 11.09 18.61 1.74
N PHE A 337 11.61 17.45 2.15
CA PHE A 337 11.71 17.09 3.57
C PHE A 337 12.65 18.04 4.34
N LYS A 338 13.81 18.39 3.78
CA LYS A 338 14.76 19.33 4.39
C LYS A 338 14.11 20.68 4.68
N TYR A 339 13.45 21.28 3.69
CA TYR A 339 12.80 22.59 3.87
C TYR A 339 11.59 22.52 4.78
N ALA A 340 10.79 21.45 4.70
CA ALA A 340 9.69 21.23 5.63
C ALA A 340 10.20 21.13 7.08
N LYS A 341 11.30 20.42 7.32
CA LYS A 341 11.95 20.33 8.63
C LYS A 341 12.46 21.68 9.14
N GLU A 342 13.10 22.47 8.27
CA GLU A 342 13.55 23.83 8.63
C GLU A 342 12.36 24.71 9.03
N ASN A 343 11.26 24.69 8.27
CA ASN A 343 10.04 25.43 8.60
C ASN A 343 9.48 25.03 9.97
N MET A 344 9.41 23.73 10.28
CA MET A 344 8.96 23.24 11.59
C MET A 344 9.78 23.81 12.75
N GLY A 345 11.08 24.03 12.54
CA GLY A 345 11.97 24.64 13.54
C GLY A 345 11.56 26.04 13.95
N TYR A 346 10.99 26.84 13.05
CA TYR A 346 10.56 28.20 13.33
C TYR A 346 9.23 28.25 14.13
N TYR A 347 8.33 27.29 13.92
CA TYR A 347 7.00 27.32 14.54
C TYR A 347 7.02 27.23 16.06
N LYS A 348 8.00 26.58 16.66
CA LYS A 348 8.11 26.45 18.13
C LYS A 348 8.17 27.82 18.84
N ALA A 349 8.92 28.76 18.29
CA ALA A 349 9.01 30.13 18.82
C ALA A 349 7.75 30.94 18.49
N ILE A 350 7.30 30.93 17.25
CA ILE A 350 6.15 31.68 16.75
C ILE A 350 4.87 31.30 17.52
N LEU A 351 4.61 30.01 17.75
CA LEU A 351 3.43 29.54 18.48
C LEU A 351 3.42 30.06 19.93
N LYS A 352 4.58 29.98 20.62
CA LYS A 352 4.70 30.47 21.99
C LYS A 352 4.44 31.97 22.09
N GLU A 353 5.02 32.74 21.18
CA GLU A 353 4.84 34.20 21.17
C GLU A 353 3.40 34.59 20.82
N SER A 354 2.80 33.97 19.84
CA SER A 354 1.42 34.18 19.40
C SER A 354 0.41 33.83 20.51
N ASP A 355 0.61 32.72 21.22
CA ASP A 355 -0.24 32.34 22.39
C ASP A 355 -0.15 33.38 23.52
N ASN A 356 1.05 33.90 23.80
CA ASN A 356 1.24 34.95 24.81
C ASN A 356 0.52 36.24 24.40
N ILE A 357 0.60 36.66 23.15
CA ILE A 357 -0.09 37.86 22.64
C ILE A 357 -1.60 37.69 22.76
N LEU A 358 -2.14 36.53 22.42
CA LEU A 358 -3.56 36.23 22.53
C LEU A 358 -4.02 36.32 24.00
N LYS A 359 -3.33 35.63 24.92
CA LYS A 359 -3.64 35.67 26.37
C LYS A 359 -3.62 37.09 26.95
N MET A 360 -2.63 37.88 26.59
CA MET A 360 -2.55 39.27 26.99
C MET A 360 -3.74 40.11 26.49
N SER A 361 -4.16 39.86 25.25
CA SER A 361 -5.29 40.56 24.61
C SER A 361 -6.63 40.17 25.23
N GLU A 362 -6.81 38.89 25.54
CA GLU A 362 -7.99 38.40 26.28
C GLU A 362 -8.14 39.09 27.64
N GLN A 363 -7.04 39.19 28.43
CA GLN A 363 -7.02 39.88 29.70
C GLN A 363 -7.34 41.37 29.59
N ARG A 364 -6.80 42.05 28.57
CA ARG A 364 -7.06 43.48 28.28
C ARG A 364 -8.51 43.69 27.90
N TYR A 365 -9.12 42.80 27.11
CA TYR A 365 -10.53 42.88 26.74
C TYR A 365 -11.43 42.66 27.95
N ALA A 366 -11.16 41.62 28.75
CA ALA A 366 -11.91 41.37 30.00
C ALA A 366 -11.88 42.54 30.96
N ASN A 367 -10.76 43.27 31.00
CA ASN A 367 -10.60 44.49 31.86
C ASN A 367 -11.09 45.79 31.17
N GLY A 368 -11.75 45.72 30.02
CA GLY A 368 -12.24 46.88 29.27
C GLY A 368 -11.17 47.79 28.69
N LYS A 369 -9.91 47.33 28.61
CA LYS A 369 -8.75 48.12 28.12
C LYS A 369 -8.50 47.98 26.63
N THR A 370 -9.27 47.17 25.91
CA THR A 370 -9.23 47.04 24.45
C THR A 370 -10.63 46.75 23.91
N SER A 371 -10.83 47.00 22.62
CA SER A 371 -12.11 46.72 21.94
C SER A 371 -12.23 45.23 21.56
N LEU A 372 -13.46 44.75 21.36
CA LEU A 372 -13.75 43.41 20.82
C LEU A 372 -13.13 43.23 19.44
N LEU A 373 -13.13 44.29 18.62
CA LEU A 373 -12.53 44.25 17.25
C LEU A 373 -11.03 43.96 17.32
N ASN A 374 -10.29 44.62 18.20
CA ASN A 374 -8.85 44.36 18.36
C ASN A 374 -8.58 42.92 18.85
N LEU A 375 -9.40 42.40 19.77
CA LEU A 375 -9.27 41.02 20.20
C LEU A 375 -9.53 40.06 19.04
N PHE A 376 -10.54 40.30 18.20
CA PHE A 376 -10.78 39.50 17.01
C PHE A 376 -9.63 39.53 15.98
N ILE A 377 -8.97 40.65 15.80
CA ILE A 377 -7.80 40.78 14.91
C ILE A 377 -6.67 39.87 15.41
N ILE A 378 -6.34 39.95 16.69
CA ILE A 378 -5.27 39.16 17.28
C ILE A 378 -5.61 37.67 17.31
N GLU A 379 -6.85 37.33 17.61
CA GLU A 379 -7.34 35.95 17.59
C GLU A 379 -7.28 35.37 16.17
N ASN A 380 -7.71 36.14 15.14
CA ASN A 380 -7.59 35.67 13.74
C ASN A 380 -6.13 35.44 13.34
N SER A 381 -5.20 36.33 13.71
CA SER A 381 -3.77 36.16 13.43
C SER A 381 -3.20 34.92 14.14
N HIS A 382 -3.55 34.68 15.39
CA HIS A 382 -3.16 33.48 16.12
C HIS A 382 -3.69 32.19 15.43
N GLN A 383 -4.95 32.22 14.97
CA GLN A 383 -5.56 31.09 14.26
C GLN A 383 -4.91 30.83 12.91
N GLU A 384 -4.51 31.86 12.20
CA GLU A 384 -3.76 31.74 10.94
C GLU A 384 -2.45 31.00 11.18
N ILE A 385 -1.68 31.39 12.18
CA ILE A 385 -0.43 30.72 12.59
C ILE A 385 -0.67 29.26 12.97
N LEU A 386 -1.73 28.96 13.73
CA LEU A 386 -2.07 27.58 14.09
C LEU A 386 -2.45 26.74 12.87
N ASN A 387 -3.23 27.29 11.95
CA ASN A 387 -3.63 26.58 10.73
C ASN A 387 -2.43 26.34 9.81
N GLU A 388 -1.54 27.32 9.66
CA GLU A 388 -0.29 27.17 8.93
C GLU A 388 0.59 26.10 9.55
N TYR A 389 0.80 26.15 10.87
CA TYR A 389 1.57 25.11 11.57
C TYR A 389 1.05 23.70 11.33
N ILE A 390 -0.28 23.49 11.44
CA ILE A 390 -0.87 22.16 11.21
C ILE A 390 -0.71 21.75 9.74
N SER A 391 -0.93 22.68 8.81
CA SER A 391 -0.74 22.42 7.38
C SER A 391 0.71 22.04 7.05
N ASP A 392 1.66 22.79 7.60
CA ASP A 392 3.08 22.54 7.37
C ASP A 392 3.56 21.25 8.08
N MET A 393 2.95 20.89 9.21
CA MET A 393 3.18 19.59 9.85
C MET A 393 2.73 18.43 8.95
N GLN A 394 1.60 18.59 8.25
CA GLN A 394 1.16 17.59 7.27
C GLN A 394 2.16 17.53 6.11
N VAL A 395 2.56 18.66 5.54
CA VAL A 395 3.57 18.72 4.47
C VAL A 395 4.91 18.07 4.91
N TYR A 396 5.33 18.32 6.16
CA TYR A 396 6.53 17.70 6.72
C TYR A 396 6.42 16.17 6.78
N TYR A 397 5.27 15.68 7.24
CA TYR A 397 5.04 14.25 7.37
C TYR A 397 4.91 13.55 6.02
N ASP A 398 4.16 14.17 5.10
CA ASP A 398 4.02 13.66 3.73
C ASP A 398 5.38 13.61 3.02
N ALA A 399 6.19 14.67 3.12
CA ALA A 399 7.54 14.71 2.55
C ALA A 399 8.47 13.64 3.15
N TYR A 400 8.30 13.32 4.43
CA TYR A 400 9.01 12.22 5.07
C TYR A 400 8.60 10.85 4.48
N LEU A 401 7.29 10.59 4.34
CA LEU A 401 6.78 9.35 3.78
C LEU A 401 7.17 9.18 2.30
N ASP A 402 7.15 10.26 1.51
CA ASP A 402 7.59 10.25 0.12
C ASP A 402 9.07 9.90 -0.01
N LEU A 403 9.92 10.50 0.84
CA LEU A 403 11.34 10.17 0.90
C LEU A 403 11.55 8.69 1.26
N MET A 404 10.83 8.16 2.25
CA MET A 404 10.88 6.75 2.64
C MET A 404 10.40 5.82 1.53
N HIS A 405 9.34 6.21 0.81
CA HIS A 405 8.83 5.45 -0.32
C HIS A 405 9.88 5.30 -1.44
N ASN A 406 10.52 6.41 -1.83
CA ASN A 406 11.51 6.41 -2.90
C ASN A 406 12.86 5.81 -2.46
N MET A 407 13.26 5.94 -1.19
CA MET A 407 14.38 5.18 -0.64
C MET A 407 14.12 3.67 -0.72
N GLY A 408 12.86 3.27 -0.63
CA GLY A 408 12.46 1.86 -0.71
C GLY A 408 12.99 0.99 0.42
N HIS A 409 13.33 1.60 1.57
CA HIS A 409 13.85 0.92 2.75
C HIS A 409 13.57 1.71 4.04
N ASP A 410 13.43 1.00 5.17
CA ASP A 410 13.09 1.54 6.50
C ASP A 410 14.26 2.20 7.26
N ILE A 411 15.39 2.42 6.65
CA ILE A 411 16.66 2.79 7.31
C ILE A 411 16.59 4.06 8.16
N LEU A 412 15.72 5.03 7.80
CA LEU A 412 15.56 6.26 8.59
C LEU A 412 14.78 6.07 9.90
N LEU A 413 14.13 4.93 10.10
CA LEU A 413 13.38 4.62 11.32
C LEU A 413 14.23 3.91 12.38
N ASP A 414 15.39 3.41 12.02
CA ASP A 414 16.25 2.62 12.89
C ASP A 414 17.62 3.28 13.03
N GLU A 415 17.80 4.09 14.09
CA GLU A 415 19.09 4.76 14.40
C GLU A 415 20.26 3.78 14.51
N LYS A 416 20.00 2.49 14.77
CA LYS A 416 21.01 1.43 14.84
C LYS A 416 21.47 0.91 13.48
N SER A 417 20.68 1.10 12.42
CA SER A 417 21.02 0.57 11.10
C SER A 417 21.95 1.47 10.28
N LEU A 418 22.09 2.74 10.65
CA LEU A 418 23.01 3.67 9.99
C LEU A 418 24.48 3.48 10.43
N ASP A 419 24.72 2.98 11.65
CA ASP A 419 26.08 2.72 12.16
C ASP A 419 26.62 1.35 11.70
N ASP A 420 25.77 0.47 11.17
CA ASP A 420 26.12 -0.87 10.66
C ASP A 420 26.31 -0.91 9.12
N LEU A 421 26.18 0.23 8.40
CA LEU A 421 26.36 0.37 6.96
C LEU A 421 27.66 1.07 6.59
#